data_fbe0a8abae3572854a9ad4a3b7d38a26
#
_entry.id   fbe0a8abae3572854a9ad4a3b7d38a26
#
_cell.length_a   1.000
_cell.length_b   1.000
_cell.length_c   1.000
_cell.angle_alpha   90.00
_cell.angle_beta   90.00
_cell.angle_gamma   90.00
#
_symmetry.space_group_name_H-M   'P 1'
#
loop_
_entity.id
_entity.type
_entity.pdbx_description
1 polymer ?
#
loop_
_entity_poly.entity_id
_entity_poly.type
_entity_poly.pdbx_seq_one_letter_code
_entity_poly.pdbx_strand_id
1 'polypeptide(L)'
;MTKRTAQQLVSFTILLVFAVLQGAAAAEDYLDYYEQGEFALRVQKWDRAVDLFTKSIQDNPNFFVAYHNRAIAYSKKGEYDKSIQDLKKAVQLNPDYPDAYGLMGLVYEIKKDYPAALQIYQEALAREKRPAAQKTLRKFVQDLEAKVKKK
;
A
#
# COMPACT_ATOMS: atom_id res chain seq x y z
N MET A 1 -8.36 34.73 -38.80
CA MET A 1 -7.60 34.30 -37.59
C MET A 1 -6.47 35.30 -37.34
N THR A 2 -6.49 36.00 -36.25
CA THR A 2 -5.47 37.05 -35.94
C THR A 2 -4.17 36.37 -35.49
N LYS A 3 -3.01 36.96 -35.82
CA LYS A 3 -1.68 36.44 -35.38
C LYS A 3 -1.60 36.16 -33.86
N ARG A 4 -2.37 36.91 -33.07
CA ARG A 4 -2.48 36.73 -31.61
C ARG A 4 -3.14 35.42 -31.20
N THR A 5 -4.18 34.97 -31.92
CA THR A 5 -4.88 33.66 -31.63
C THR A 5 -4.03 32.45 -32.00
N ALA A 6 -3.25 32.55 -33.09
CA ALA A 6 -2.33 31.48 -33.48
C ALA A 6 -1.18 31.31 -32.44
N GLN A 7 -0.66 32.43 -31.93
CA GLN A 7 0.42 32.41 -30.94
C GLN A 7 -0.05 31.89 -29.58
N GLN A 8 -1.31 32.18 -29.17
CA GLN A 8 -1.91 31.60 -27.97
C GLN A 8 -2.13 30.07 -28.08
N LEU A 9 -2.58 29.59 -29.25
CA LEU A 9 -2.77 28.16 -29.50
C LEU A 9 -1.44 27.39 -29.45
N VAL A 10 -0.38 27.94 -30.04
CA VAL A 10 0.98 27.32 -29.99
C VAL A 10 1.51 27.28 -28.56
N SER A 11 1.33 28.33 -27.77
CA SER A 11 1.74 28.33 -26.35
C SER A 11 0.98 27.29 -25.53
N PHE A 12 -0.33 27.14 -25.79
CA PHE A 12 -1.18 26.19 -25.09
C PHE A 12 -0.81 24.73 -25.42
N THR A 13 -0.51 24.45 -26.70
CA THR A 13 -0.05 23.11 -27.13
C THR A 13 1.32 22.77 -26.57
N ILE A 14 2.26 23.73 -26.52
CA ILE A 14 3.58 23.50 -25.90
C ILE A 14 3.44 23.23 -24.42
N LEU A 15 2.59 23.95 -23.68
CA LEU A 15 2.33 23.72 -22.26
C LEU A 15 1.72 22.34 -22.00
N LEU A 16 0.77 21.93 -22.85
CA LEU A 16 0.15 20.59 -22.77
C LEU A 16 1.15 19.46 -23.04
N VAL A 17 1.99 19.60 -24.04
CA VAL A 17 3.05 18.62 -24.37
C VAL A 17 4.08 18.55 -23.24
N PHE A 18 4.43 19.70 -22.65
CA PHE A 18 5.37 19.76 -21.52
C PHE A 18 4.78 19.08 -20.27
N ALA A 19 3.50 19.31 -19.99
CA ALA A 19 2.79 18.68 -18.86
C ALA A 19 2.67 17.15 -19.05
N VAL A 20 2.41 16.69 -20.28
CA VAL A 20 2.37 15.26 -20.60
C VAL A 20 3.76 14.61 -20.46
N LEU A 21 4.81 15.29 -20.92
CA LEU A 21 6.20 14.80 -20.79
C LEU A 21 6.65 14.77 -19.32
N GLN A 22 6.30 15.77 -18.52
CA GLN A 22 6.60 15.76 -17.09
C GLN A 22 5.80 14.69 -16.34
N GLY A 23 4.52 14.47 -16.72
CA GLY A 23 3.70 13.39 -16.16
C GLY A 23 4.25 12.00 -16.49
N ALA A 24 4.80 11.80 -17.70
CA ALA A 24 5.42 10.55 -18.09
C ALA A 24 6.73 10.30 -17.32
N ALA A 25 7.58 11.32 -17.16
CA ALA A 25 8.82 11.20 -16.38
C ALA A 25 8.54 10.87 -14.90
N ALA A 26 7.58 11.55 -14.28
CA ALA A 26 7.18 11.26 -12.91
C ALA A 26 6.55 9.87 -12.74
N ALA A 27 5.89 9.35 -13.80
CA ALA A 27 5.34 7.99 -13.79
C ALA A 27 6.42 6.90 -13.81
N GLU A 28 7.56 7.15 -14.41
CA GLU A 28 8.71 6.25 -14.41
C GLU A 28 9.44 6.28 -13.05
N ASP A 29 9.57 7.44 -12.43
CA ASP A 29 10.32 7.63 -11.20
C ASP A 29 9.72 6.87 -10.00
N TYR A 30 8.38 6.90 -9.79
CA TYR A 30 7.78 6.20 -8.66
C TYR A 30 7.87 4.67 -8.78
N LEU A 31 7.83 4.13 -10.00
CA LEU A 31 7.99 2.69 -10.25
C LEU A 31 9.43 2.25 -10.02
N ASP A 32 10.41 3.04 -10.44
CA ASP A 32 11.83 2.75 -10.20
C ASP A 32 12.13 2.71 -8.69
N TYR A 33 11.65 3.70 -7.93
CA TYR A 33 11.77 3.67 -6.47
C TYR A 33 11.06 2.47 -5.86
N TYR A 34 9.89 2.09 -6.38
CA TYR A 34 9.16 0.92 -5.91
C TYR A 34 9.94 -0.38 -6.14
N GLU A 35 10.47 -0.61 -7.34
CA GLU A 35 11.25 -1.80 -7.68
C GLU A 35 12.53 -1.91 -6.84
N GLN A 36 13.24 -0.80 -6.66
CA GLN A 36 14.39 -0.73 -5.76
C GLN A 36 13.98 -1.04 -4.30
N GLY A 37 12.81 -0.57 -3.86
CA GLY A 37 12.24 -0.84 -2.55
C GLY A 37 11.94 -2.33 -2.35
N GLU A 38 11.37 -3.00 -3.35
CA GLU A 38 11.14 -4.45 -3.33
C GLU A 38 12.46 -5.23 -3.25
N PHE A 39 13.47 -4.81 -4.00
CA PHE A 39 14.80 -5.41 -3.88
C PHE A 39 15.36 -5.22 -2.46
N ALA A 40 15.23 -4.02 -1.88
CA ALA A 40 15.69 -3.76 -0.51
C ALA A 40 14.95 -4.64 0.53
N LEU A 41 13.65 -4.88 0.36
CA LEU A 41 12.88 -5.83 1.18
C LEU A 41 13.45 -7.25 1.08
N ARG A 42 13.68 -7.74 -0.13
CA ARG A 42 14.23 -9.10 -0.36
C ARG A 42 15.59 -9.30 0.30
N VAL A 43 16.44 -8.27 0.30
CA VAL A 43 17.77 -8.32 0.95
C VAL A 43 17.73 -7.83 2.40
N GLN A 44 16.56 -7.71 2.99
CA GLN A 44 16.30 -7.36 4.39
C GLN A 44 16.88 -6.00 4.83
N LYS A 45 17.06 -5.07 3.90
CA LYS A 45 17.47 -3.69 4.18
C LYS A 45 16.26 -2.83 4.46
N TRP A 46 15.65 -3.03 5.64
CA TRP A 46 14.34 -2.46 5.98
C TRP A 46 14.31 -0.93 5.94
N ASP A 47 15.33 -0.26 6.47
CA ASP A 47 15.39 1.22 6.44
C ASP A 47 15.43 1.73 5.00
N ARG A 48 16.27 1.14 4.16
CA ARG A 48 16.35 1.50 2.75
C ARG A 48 15.04 1.24 2.01
N ALA A 49 14.35 0.16 2.33
CA ALA A 49 13.03 -0.14 1.76
C ALA A 49 12.01 0.95 2.14
N VAL A 50 11.98 1.37 3.42
CA VAL A 50 11.12 2.47 3.89
C VAL A 50 11.40 3.75 3.12
N ASP A 51 12.68 4.14 2.94
CA ASP A 51 13.05 5.36 2.24
C ASP A 51 12.61 5.32 0.76
N LEU A 52 12.83 4.18 0.09
CA LEU A 52 12.50 4.00 -1.32
C LEU A 52 10.97 4.00 -1.55
N PHE A 53 10.21 3.26 -0.74
CA PHE A 53 8.74 3.32 -0.84
C PHE A 53 8.19 4.70 -0.46
N THR A 54 8.87 5.44 0.42
CA THR A 54 8.47 6.80 0.75
C THR A 54 8.61 7.72 -0.46
N LYS A 55 9.70 7.61 -1.22
CA LYS A 55 9.89 8.35 -2.48
C LYS A 55 8.83 7.94 -3.51
N SER A 56 8.60 6.64 -3.70
CA SER A 56 7.55 6.15 -4.58
C SER A 56 6.18 6.72 -4.24
N ILE A 57 5.84 6.80 -2.94
CA ILE A 57 4.58 7.39 -2.45
C ILE A 57 4.55 8.91 -2.65
N GLN A 58 5.67 9.61 -2.51
CA GLN A 58 5.73 11.06 -2.76
C GLN A 58 5.43 11.38 -4.22
N ASP A 59 5.97 10.58 -5.15
CA ASP A 59 5.74 10.78 -6.58
C ASP A 59 4.35 10.27 -7.02
N ASN A 60 3.85 9.20 -6.41
CA ASN A 60 2.48 8.71 -6.64
C ASN A 60 1.75 8.39 -5.32
N PRO A 61 1.05 9.36 -4.71
CA PRO A 61 0.33 9.17 -3.46
C PRO A 61 -0.86 8.17 -3.53
N ASN A 62 -1.26 7.74 -4.72
CA ASN A 62 -2.35 6.78 -4.90
C ASN A 62 -1.85 5.35 -5.15
N PHE A 63 -0.55 5.13 -5.11
CA PHE A 63 0.05 3.82 -5.36
C PHE A 63 -0.05 2.93 -4.10
N PHE A 64 -1.21 2.29 -3.90
CA PHE A 64 -1.53 1.51 -2.70
C PHE A 64 -0.53 0.39 -2.40
N VAL A 65 0.09 -0.21 -3.42
CA VAL A 65 1.08 -1.29 -3.25
C VAL A 65 2.34 -0.80 -2.54
N ALA A 66 2.76 0.45 -2.79
CA ALA A 66 3.91 1.03 -2.10
C ALA A 66 3.64 1.22 -0.60
N TYR A 67 2.43 1.64 -0.21
CA TYR A 67 2.04 1.68 1.20
C TYR A 67 2.06 0.28 1.84
N HIS A 68 1.51 -0.74 1.17
CA HIS A 68 1.54 -2.11 1.67
C HIS A 68 2.98 -2.61 1.87
N ASN A 69 3.87 -2.40 0.90
CA ASN A 69 5.24 -2.86 0.99
C ASN A 69 6.06 -2.07 2.02
N ARG A 70 5.78 -0.76 2.20
CA ARG A 70 6.38 0.02 3.29
C ARG A 70 5.90 -0.46 4.66
N ALA A 71 4.64 -0.86 4.77
CA ALA A 71 4.10 -1.47 5.97
C ALA A 71 4.80 -2.79 6.32
N ILE A 72 5.16 -3.61 5.32
CA ILE A 72 5.98 -4.81 5.55
C ILE A 72 7.32 -4.41 6.16
N ALA A 73 8.01 -3.40 5.59
CA ALA A 73 9.28 -2.93 6.11
C ALA A 73 9.16 -2.42 7.56
N TYR A 74 8.14 -1.61 7.86
CA TYR A 74 7.86 -1.14 9.22
C TYR A 74 7.58 -2.29 10.18
N SER A 75 6.79 -3.29 9.78
CA SER A 75 6.52 -4.47 10.60
C SER A 75 7.80 -5.24 10.93
N LYS A 76 8.70 -5.42 9.97
CA LYS A 76 10.02 -6.06 10.16
C LYS A 76 10.94 -5.29 11.09
N LYS A 77 10.79 -3.97 11.16
CA LYS A 77 11.49 -3.09 12.10
C LYS A 77 10.85 -3.05 13.51
N GLY A 78 9.67 -3.66 13.69
CA GLY A 78 8.89 -3.55 14.93
C GLY A 78 8.11 -2.25 15.08
N GLU A 79 8.05 -1.42 14.03
CA GLU A 79 7.32 -0.16 13.99
C GLU A 79 5.84 -0.40 13.62
N TYR A 80 5.15 -1.18 14.47
CA TYR A 80 3.82 -1.73 14.18
C TYR A 80 2.74 -0.66 13.95
N ASP A 81 2.80 0.47 14.65
CA ASP A 81 1.80 1.54 14.48
C ASP A 81 1.92 2.21 13.12
N LYS A 82 3.14 2.42 12.63
CA LYS A 82 3.38 2.94 11.26
C LYS A 82 2.94 1.93 10.21
N SER A 83 3.20 0.64 10.43
CA SER A 83 2.73 -0.43 9.56
C SER A 83 1.20 -0.41 9.44
N ILE A 84 0.47 -0.32 10.56
CA ILE A 84 -0.99 -0.24 10.56
C ILE A 84 -1.50 1.01 9.84
N GLN A 85 -0.85 2.16 10.00
CA GLN A 85 -1.23 3.39 9.31
C GLN A 85 -1.12 3.23 7.79
N ASP A 86 -0.01 2.68 7.31
CA ASP A 86 0.20 2.42 5.89
C ASP A 86 -0.79 1.40 5.34
N LEU A 87 -1.07 0.32 6.07
CA LEU A 87 -2.06 -0.67 5.66
C LEU A 87 -3.47 -0.09 5.58
N LYS A 88 -3.86 0.76 6.53
CA LYS A 88 -5.12 1.51 6.45
C LYS A 88 -5.19 2.38 5.21
N LYS A 89 -4.08 3.04 4.85
CA LYS A 89 -4.01 3.84 3.61
C LYS A 89 -4.11 2.97 2.37
N ALA A 90 -3.44 1.81 2.34
CA ALA A 90 -3.52 0.87 1.24
C ALA A 90 -4.95 0.37 0.99
N VAL A 91 -5.69 -0.03 2.04
CA VAL A 91 -7.08 -0.48 1.89
C VAL A 91 -8.06 0.65 1.62
N GLN A 92 -7.76 1.87 2.04
CA GLN A 92 -8.54 3.06 1.65
C GLN A 92 -8.44 3.33 0.15
N LEU A 93 -7.23 3.17 -0.42
CA LEU A 93 -6.98 3.37 -1.86
C LEU A 93 -7.49 2.19 -2.70
N ASN A 94 -7.39 0.98 -2.19
CA ASN A 94 -7.90 -0.23 -2.82
C ASN A 94 -8.61 -1.15 -1.79
N PRO A 95 -9.94 -1.00 -1.61
CA PRO A 95 -10.69 -1.83 -0.66
C PRO A 95 -10.71 -3.33 -0.99
N ASP A 96 -10.48 -3.70 -2.26
CA ASP A 96 -10.44 -5.09 -2.72
C ASP A 96 -9.01 -5.68 -2.72
N TYR A 97 -8.18 -5.30 -1.73
CA TYR A 97 -6.82 -5.79 -1.57
C TYR A 97 -6.68 -6.65 -0.30
N PRO A 98 -7.06 -7.95 -0.33
CA PRO A 98 -7.12 -8.81 0.84
C PRO A 98 -5.77 -9.02 1.52
N ASP A 99 -4.65 -8.94 0.80
CA ASP A 99 -3.31 -9.11 1.35
C ASP A 99 -2.96 -8.02 2.38
N ALA A 100 -3.45 -6.78 2.18
CA ALA A 100 -3.27 -5.71 3.15
C ALA A 100 -4.07 -5.94 4.44
N TYR A 101 -5.29 -6.44 4.34
CA TYR A 101 -6.07 -6.84 5.51
C TYR A 101 -5.40 -8.00 6.24
N GLY A 102 -4.91 -9.02 5.51
CA GLY A 102 -4.20 -10.16 6.09
C GLY A 102 -2.97 -9.72 6.90
N LEU A 103 -2.14 -8.84 6.34
CA LEU A 103 -0.98 -8.29 7.04
C LEU A 103 -1.39 -7.43 8.24
N MET A 104 -2.43 -6.61 8.11
CA MET A 104 -2.93 -5.77 9.21
C MET A 104 -3.42 -6.62 10.39
N GLY A 105 -4.16 -7.70 10.13
CA GLY A 105 -4.57 -8.65 11.14
C GLY A 105 -3.39 -9.30 11.86
N LEU A 106 -2.36 -9.72 11.10
CA LEU A 106 -1.13 -10.27 11.66
C LEU A 106 -0.40 -9.25 12.57
N VAL A 107 -0.31 -7.99 12.15
CA VAL A 107 0.34 -6.94 12.96
C VAL A 107 -0.43 -6.71 14.26
N TYR A 108 -1.77 -6.72 14.26
CA TYR A 108 -2.56 -6.64 15.49
C TYR A 108 -2.36 -7.87 16.40
N GLU A 109 -2.21 -9.08 15.84
CA GLU A 109 -1.87 -10.27 16.64
C GLU A 109 -0.52 -10.13 17.33
N ILE A 110 0.51 -9.64 16.63
CA ILE A 110 1.84 -9.39 17.20
C ILE A 110 1.73 -8.38 18.36
N LYS A 111 0.88 -7.36 18.22
CA LYS A 111 0.58 -6.40 19.29
C LYS A 111 -0.30 -6.99 20.40
N LYS A 112 -0.76 -8.23 20.28
CA LYS A 112 -1.70 -8.92 21.18
C LYS A 112 -3.06 -8.22 21.29
N ASP A 113 -3.41 -7.40 20.30
CA ASP A 113 -4.75 -6.81 20.15
C ASP A 113 -5.64 -7.78 19.37
N TYR A 114 -6.02 -8.85 20.05
CA TYR A 114 -6.82 -9.93 19.44
C TYR A 114 -8.20 -9.48 18.96
N PRO A 115 -8.93 -8.58 19.67
CA PRO A 115 -10.20 -8.05 19.15
C PRO A 115 -10.04 -7.32 17.81
N ALA A 116 -9.04 -6.45 17.69
CA ALA A 116 -8.77 -5.75 16.44
C ALA A 116 -8.32 -6.71 15.34
N ALA A 117 -7.44 -7.68 15.63
CA ALA A 117 -7.03 -8.71 14.68
C ALA A 117 -8.22 -9.52 14.16
N LEU A 118 -9.14 -9.92 15.06
CA LEU A 118 -10.35 -10.66 14.69
C LEU A 118 -11.23 -9.88 13.71
N GLN A 119 -11.49 -8.60 14.01
CA GLN A 119 -12.26 -7.73 13.14
C GLN A 119 -11.63 -7.66 11.74
N ILE A 120 -10.32 -7.41 11.67
CA ILE A 120 -9.60 -7.27 10.39
C ILE A 120 -9.60 -8.56 9.58
N TYR A 121 -9.44 -9.74 10.22
CA TYR A 121 -9.52 -11.01 9.49
C TYR A 121 -10.93 -11.34 9.01
N GLN A 122 -11.97 -10.93 9.73
CA GLN A 122 -13.36 -11.04 9.26
C GLN A 122 -13.58 -10.15 8.02
N GLU A 123 -13.04 -8.93 8.03
CA GLU A 123 -13.07 -8.05 6.85
C GLU A 123 -12.28 -8.63 5.66
N ALA A 124 -11.11 -9.22 5.91
CA ALA A 124 -10.33 -9.92 4.88
C ALA A 124 -11.13 -11.09 4.29
N LEU A 125 -11.75 -11.90 5.14
CA LEU A 125 -12.54 -13.07 4.72
C LEU A 125 -13.74 -12.66 3.85
N ALA A 126 -14.41 -11.55 4.16
CA ALA A 126 -15.54 -11.04 3.39
C ALA A 126 -15.14 -10.61 1.96
N ARG A 127 -13.88 -10.21 1.75
CA ARG A 127 -13.35 -9.74 0.46
C ARG A 127 -12.59 -10.80 -0.32
N GLU A 128 -12.10 -11.84 0.36
CA GLU A 128 -11.27 -12.88 -0.26
C GLU A 128 -12.12 -13.78 -1.16
N LYS A 129 -11.69 -13.95 -2.41
CA LYS A 129 -12.38 -14.77 -3.41
C LYS A 129 -11.71 -16.14 -3.64
N ARG A 130 -10.44 -16.29 -3.23
CA ARG A 130 -9.68 -17.53 -3.41
C ARG A 130 -10.06 -18.56 -2.33
N PRO A 131 -10.57 -19.76 -2.67
CA PRO A 131 -11.07 -20.72 -1.69
C PRO A 131 -10.00 -21.17 -0.67
N ALA A 132 -8.75 -21.34 -1.11
CA ALA A 132 -7.65 -21.74 -0.23
C ALA A 132 -7.34 -20.66 0.82
N ALA A 133 -7.32 -19.38 0.41
CA ALA A 133 -7.10 -18.26 1.32
C ALA A 133 -8.27 -18.08 2.28
N GLN A 134 -9.51 -18.24 1.82
CA GLN A 134 -10.70 -18.23 2.69
C GLN A 134 -10.62 -19.31 3.79
N LYS A 135 -10.16 -20.52 3.43
CA LYS A 135 -10.00 -21.61 4.41
C LYS A 135 -8.99 -21.23 5.50
N THR A 136 -7.88 -20.61 5.11
CA THR A 136 -6.83 -20.15 6.04
C THR A 136 -7.36 -19.03 6.94
N LEU A 137 -8.04 -18.02 6.38
CA LEU A 137 -8.62 -16.93 7.13
C LEU A 137 -9.69 -17.39 8.13
N ARG A 138 -10.55 -18.34 7.74
CA ARG A 138 -11.55 -18.94 8.66
C ARG A 138 -10.88 -19.59 9.87
N LYS A 139 -9.75 -20.27 9.66
CA LYS A 139 -8.99 -20.84 10.78
C LYS A 139 -8.45 -19.75 11.70
N PHE A 140 -7.86 -18.68 11.17
CA PHE A 140 -7.39 -17.55 11.98
C PHE A 140 -8.52 -16.91 12.78
N VAL A 141 -9.69 -16.70 12.17
CA VAL A 141 -10.87 -16.17 12.85
C VAL A 141 -11.29 -17.09 14.01
N GLN A 142 -11.40 -18.40 13.79
CA GLN A 142 -11.76 -19.37 14.83
C GLN A 142 -10.76 -19.39 16.00
N ASP A 143 -9.46 -19.40 15.70
CA ASP A 143 -8.39 -19.40 16.70
C ASP A 143 -8.43 -18.12 17.55
N LEU A 144 -8.70 -16.96 16.93
CA LEU A 144 -8.81 -15.68 17.63
C LEU A 144 -10.09 -15.55 18.47
N GLU A 145 -11.23 -16.05 17.96
CA GLU A 145 -12.47 -16.11 18.76
C GLU A 145 -12.28 -16.89 20.07
N ALA A 146 -11.54 -18.01 20.00
CA ALA A 146 -11.20 -18.78 21.19
C ALA A 146 -10.27 -18.02 22.16
N LYS A 147 -9.33 -17.19 21.65
CA LYS A 147 -8.45 -16.35 22.47
C LYS A 147 -9.20 -15.17 23.12
N VAL A 148 -10.14 -14.55 22.39
CA VAL A 148 -10.93 -13.41 22.90
C VAL A 148 -11.91 -13.85 23.99
N LYS A 149 -12.52 -15.05 23.87
CA LYS A 149 -13.46 -15.59 24.85
C LYS A 149 -12.81 -16.02 26.17
N LYS A 150 -11.48 -16.21 26.21
CA LYS A 150 -10.75 -16.66 27.42
C LYS A 150 -10.29 -15.51 28.32
N LYS A 151 -10.54 -14.26 27.94
CA LYS A 151 -10.28 -13.05 28.73
C LYS A 151 -11.55 -12.58 29.42
#